data_15e2382a06dc231eaf4f2d5c12327650
#
_entry.id   15e2382a06dc231eaf4f2d5c12327650
#
_cell.length_a   1.000
_cell.length_b   1.000
_cell.length_c   1.000
_cell.angle_alpha   90.00
_cell.angle_beta   90.00
_cell.angle_gamma   90.00
#
_symmetry.space_group_name_H-M   'P 1'
#
loop_
_entity.id
_entity.type
_entity.pdbx_description
1 polymer ?
#
loop_
_entity_poly.entity_id
_entity_poly.type
_entity_poly.pdbx_seq_one_letter_code
_entity_poly.pdbx_strand_id
1 'polypeptide(L)'
;MNRPICLWMTSRSRSSLVSKIFANHGVWWGDTLKKSRGYDTYENQVIKKIQKDIIKPKSGTLPYLEELDLTEETQQRFHQSLKQHIEDTMAKNCEKWSMKTGVEYFNAWRGLNPYNIFIKREASAIAKSISEKRIGDYESAFHAANWRFEYMNRIQKEHGGVFINTDDIINGNYQGIREAMEYCGIDYNERAVESAITR
;
A
#
# COMPACT_ATOMS: atom_id res chain seq x y z
N MET A 1 -7.10 -13.92 -12.62
CA MET A 1 -6.55 -13.30 -11.37
C MET A 1 -7.64 -12.42 -10.76
N ASN A 2 -7.91 -12.59 -9.46
CA ASN A 2 -8.91 -11.77 -8.77
C ASN A 2 -8.39 -10.32 -8.62
N ARG A 3 -9.32 -9.37 -8.49
CA ARG A 3 -9.04 -7.94 -8.29
C ARG A 3 -8.16 -7.72 -7.05
N PRO A 4 -6.98 -7.05 -7.16
CA PRO A 4 -6.10 -6.82 -6.02
C PRO A 4 -6.61 -5.74 -5.07
N ILE A 5 -6.20 -5.82 -3.82
CA ILE A 5 -6.32 -4.72 -2.85
C ILE A 5 -4.99 -3.98 -2.85
N CYS A 6 -4.95 -2.76 -3.35
CA CYS A 6 -3.75 -1.93 -3.34
C CYS A 6 -3.78 -0.94 -2.18
N LEU A 7 -2.85 -1.10 -1.25
CA LEU A 7 -2.62 -0.13 -0.18
C LEU A 7 -1.64 0.93 -0.67
N TRP A 8 -2.18 2.09 -1.08
CA TRP A 8 -1.40 3.25 -1.50
C TRP A 8 -0.88 4.01 -0.30
N MET A 9 0.42 4.14 -0.18
CA MET A 9 1.02 4.67 1.03
C MET A 9 2.22 5.58 0.75
N THR A 10 2.59 6.38 1.75
CA THR A 10 3.91 6.99 1.88
C THR A 10 4.71 6.30 2.97
N SER A 11 6.04 6.41 2.91
CA SER A 11 6.91 5.89 3.98
C SER A 11 6.50 6.48 5.33
N ARG A 12 6.58 5.68 6.40
CA ARG A 12 6.26 6.08 7.79
C ARG A 12 4.78 6.43 8.06
N SER A 13 3.87 6.07 7.16
CA SER A 13 2.41 6.23 7.34
C SER A 13 1.77 5.14 8.20
N ARG A 14 2.54 4.29 8.88
CA ARG A 14 2.04 3.12 9.63
C ARG A 14 1.29 2.09 8.77
N SER A 15 1.58 2.04 7.49
CA SER A 15 0.91 1.13 6.55
C SER A 15 1.04 -0.35 6.93
N SER A 16 2.10 -0.75 7.65
CA SER A 16 2.24 -2.14 8.15
C SER A 16 1.18 -2.50 9.19
N LEU A 17 0.67 -1.54 9.98
CA LEU A 17 -0.47 -1.75 10.87
C LEU A 17 -1.73 -2.08 10.06
N VAL A 18 -2.04 -1.26 9.06
CA VAL A 18 -3.18 -1.50 8.17
C VAL A 18 -3.05 -2.86 7.48
N SER A 19 -1.85 -3.17 6.95
CA SER A 19 -1.59 -4.47 6.33
C SER A 19 -1.82 -5.63 7.29
N LYS A 20 -1.40 -5.52 8.56
CA LYS A 20 -1.65 -6.54 9.60
C LYS A 20 -3.14 -6.71 9.86
N ILE A 21 -3.91 -5.61 9.89
CA ILE A 21 -5.36 -5.67 10.03
C ILE A 21 -5.98 -6.47 8.87
N PHE A 22 -5.62 -6.16 7.61
CA PHE A 22 -6.11 -6.91 6.45
C PHE A 22 -5.68 -8.39 6.48
N ALA A 23 -4.44 -8.68 6.89
CA ALA A 23 -3.95 -10.06 7.05
C ALA A 23 -4.77 -10.84 8.09
N ASN A 24 -5.14 -10.22 9.22
CA ASN A 24 -5.98 -10.82 10.25
C ASN A 24 -7.42 -11.09 9.75
N HIS A 25 -7.83 -10.49 8.62
CA HIS A 25 -9.09 -10.75 7.92
C HIS A 25 -8.91 -11.69 6.71
N GLY A 26 -7.81 -12.44 6.64
CA GLY A 26 -7.60 -13.48 5.64
C GLY A 26 -7.08 -12.99 4.28
N VAL A 27 -6.67 -11.72 4.17
CA VAL A 27 -6.07 -11.20 2.93
C VAL A 27 -4.65 -11.76 2.77
N TRP A 28 -4.36 -12.35 1.62
CA TRP A 28 -3.05 -12.91 1.30
C TRP A 28 -2.04 -11.83 0.90
N TRP A 29 -0.83 -11.93 1.44
CA TRP A 29 0.28 -10.99 1.22
C TRP A 29 1.50 -11.65 0.54
N GLY A 30 1.47 -12.96 0.34
CA GLY A 30 2.61 -13.71 -0.21
C GLY A 30 3.82 -13.75 0.73
N ASP A 31 5.00 -13.93 0.13
CA ASP A 31 6.26 -13.92 0.86
C ASP A 31 6.62 -12.51 1.30
N THR A 32 6.46 -12.24 2.56
CA THR A 32 6.70 -10.92 3.14
C THR A 32 8.04 -10.84 3.88
N LEU A 33 8.60 -9.64 3.95
CA LEU A 33 9.85 -9.40 4.65
C LEU A 33 9.62 -9.25 6.16
N LYS A 34 10.12 -10.21 6.94
CA LYS A 34 10.20 -10.08 8.40
C LYS A 34 11.48 -9.35 8.78
N LYS A 35 11.36 -8.28 9.56
CA LYS A 35 12.52 -7.55 10.11
C LYS A 35 13.09 -8.26 11.32
N SER A 36 14.37 -7.98 11.64
CA SER A 36 15.11 -8.56 12.75
C SER A 36 14.44 -8.44 14.12
N ARG A 37 13.49 -7.51 14.28
CA ARG A 37 12.67 -7.34 15.50
C ARG A 37 11.37 -8.17 15.50
N GLY A 38 11.21 -9.10 14.56
CA GLY A 38 10.08 -10.02 14.50
C GLY A 38 8.77 -9.47 13.94
N TYR A 39 8.71 -8.19 13.49
CA TYR A 39 7.51 -7.70 12.86
C TYR A 39 7.55 -7.83 11.33
N ASP A 40 6.41 -8.17 10.74
CA ASP A 40 6.25 -8.27 9.30
C ASP A 40 6.04 -6.89 8.67
N THR A 41 6.70 -6.64 7.54
CA THR A 41 6.47 -5.41 6.75
C THR A 41 5.26 -5.51 5.85
N TYR A 42 4.75 -6.71 5.60
CA TYR A 42 3.69 -6.99 4.63
C TYR A 42 4.01 -6.44 3.22
N GLU A 43 5.27 -6.53 2.83
CA GLU A 43 5.73 -6.18 1.49
C GLU A 43 6.09 -7.48 0.77
N ASN A 44 5.26 -7.91 -0.18
CA ASN A 44 5.55 -9.07 -1.01
C ASN A 44 6.85 -8.84 -1.80
N GLN A 45 7.90 -9.61 -1.48
CA GLN A 45 9.23 -9.39 -2.02
C GLN A 45 9.30 -9.70 -3.51
N VAL A 46 8.57 -10.70 -3.97
CA VAL A 46 8.54 -11.09 -5.39
C VAL A 46 7.81 -10.04 -6.21
N ILE A 47 6.63 -9.59 -5.78
CA ILE A 47 5.89 -8.52 -6.46
C ILE A 47 6.71 -7.23 -6.50
N LYS A 48 7.37 -6.89 -5.39
CA LYS A 48 8.25 -5.71 -5.31
C LYS A 48 9.43 -5.81 -6.28
N LYS A 49 9.99 -7.02 -6.44
CA LYS A 49 11.05 -7.27 -7.42
C LYS A 49 10.52 -7.13 -8.85
N ILE A 50 9.39 -7.78 -9.19
CA ILE A 50 8.73 -7.64 -10.50
C ILE A 50 8.49 -6.17 -10.83
N GLN A 51 7.96 -5.40 -9.88
CA GLN A 51 7.71 -3.97 -10.04
C GLN A 51 9.00 -3.20 -10.35
N LYS A 52 10.08 -3.44 -9.60
CA LYS A 52 11.38 -2.77 -9.81
C LYS A 52 12.06 -3.16 -11.11
N ASP A 53 11.97 -4.42 -11.51
CA ASP A 53 12.65 -4.93 -12.70
C ASP A 53 11.98 -4.45 -14.00
N ILE A 54 10.65 -4.28 -13.97
CA ILE A 54 9.86 -3.90 -15.15
C ILE A 54 9.60 -2.40 -15.18
N ILE A 55 9.23 -1.81 -14.04
CA ILE A 55 8.92 -0.40 -13.90
C ILE A 55 10.17 0.31 -13.40
N LYS A 56 11.03 0.72 -14.33
CA LYS A 56 12.23 1.49 -13.98
C LYS A 56 11.84 2.96 -13.84
N PRO A 57 11.92 3.54 -12.64
CA PRO A 57 11.74 4.98 -12.50
C PRO A 57 12.85 5.69 -13.27
N LYS A 58 12.52 6.80 -13.94
CA LYS A 58 13.51 7.68 -14.55
C LYS A 58 14.46 8.14 -13.44
N SER A 59 15.72 7.77 -13.62
CA SER A 59 16.89 7.96 -12.74
C SER A 59 16.81 8.87 -11.50
N GLY A 60 17.13 8.31 -10.36
CA GLY A 60 18.17 8.88 -9.46
C GLY A 60 17.71 9.87 -8.40
N THR A 61 16.52 10.42 -8.40
CA THR A 61 16.08 11.38 -7.37
C THR A 61 14.92 10.82 -6.53
N LEU A 62 15.18 10.58 -5.27
CA LEU A 62 14.15 10.46 -4.26
C LEU A 62 13.77 11.86 -3.77
N PRO A 63 12.49 12.13 -3.54
CA PRO A 63 11.34 11.25 -3.74
C PRO A 63 10.76 11.41 -5.15
N TYR A 64 10.34 10.31 -5.76
CA TYR A 64 9.59 10.37 -7.01
C TYR A 64 8.28 11.12 -6.77
N LEU A 65 8.26 12.40 -7.17
CA LEU A 65 7.08 13.27 -7.11
C LEU A 65 6.41 13.38 -8.48
N GLU A 66 6.64 12.40 -9.35
CA GLU A 66 6.09 12.35 -10.70
C GLU A 66 5.30 11.07 -10.90
N GLU A 67 4.23 11.19 -11.65
CA GLU A 67 3.49 10.03 -12.14
C GLU A 67 4.36 9.26 -13.13
N LEU A 68 4.37 7.94 -12.99
CA LEU A 68 5.08 7.10 -13.94
C LEU A 68 4.31 7.08 -15.26
N ASP A 69 4.94 7.60 -16.30
CA ASP A 69 4.48 7.43 -17.67
C ASP A 69 4.96 6.07 -18.19
N LEU A 70 4.02 5.15 -18.41
CA LEU A 70 4.31 3.78 -18.81
C LEU A 70 3.75 3.51 -20.19
N THR A 71 4.58 2.92 -21.05
CA THR A 71 4.10 2.39 -22.33
C THR A 71 3.15 1.21 -22.09
N GLU A 72 2.22 0.99 -23.04
CA GLU A 72 1.31 -0.17 -22.97
C GLU A 72 2.06 -1.50 -22.87
N GLU A 73 3.15 -1.66 -23.60
CA GLU A 73 4.00 -2.84 -23.55
C GLU A 73 4.57 -3.09 -22.14
N THR A 74 5.08 -2.03 -21.49
CA THR A 74 5.61 -2.11 -20.11
C THR A 74 4.50 -2.51 -19.15
N GLN A 75 3.31 -1.94 -19.29
CA GLN A 75 2.16 -2.25 -18.46
C GLN A 75 1.67 -3.69 -18.66
N GLN A 76 1.57 -4.16 -19.90
CA GLN A 76 1.19 -5.53 -20.23
C GLN A 76 2.20 -6.55 -19.67
N ARG A 77 3.49 -6.30 -19.85
CA ARG A 77 4.56 -7.15 -19.29
C ARG A 77 4.49 -7.23 -17.76
N PHE A 78 4.23 -6.10 -17.11
CA PHE A 78 4.06 -6.05 -15.65
C PHE A 78 2.85 -6.90 -15.22
N HIS A 79 1.69 -6.73 -15.87
CA HIS A 79 0.47 -7.48 -15.56
C HIS A 79 0.62 -8.98 -15.80
N GLN A 80 1.28 -9.40 -16.87
CA GLN A 80 1.55 -10.82 -17.17
C GLN A 80 2.44 -11.45 -16.08
N SER A 81 3.52 -10.76 -15.69
CA SER A 81 4.43 -11.25 -14.65
C SER A 81 3.75 -11.35 -13.28
N LEU A 82 2.87 -10.39 -12.95
CA LEU A 82 2.07 -10.45 -11.73
C LEU A 82 1.08 -11.61 -11.76
N LYS A 83 0.35 -11.76 -12.87
CA LYS A 83 -0.64 -12.85 -13.05
C LYS A 83 0.01 -14.20 -12.83
N GLN A 84 1.13 -14.45 -13.50
CA GLN A 84 1.88 -15.71 -13.37
C GLN A 84 2.29 -15.96 -11.92
N HIS A 85 2.89 -14.97 -11.24
CA HIS A 85 3.31 -15.12 -9.85
C HIS A 85 2.14 -15.42 -8.91
N ILE A 86 1.01 -14.71 -9.05
CA ILE A 86 -0.16 -14.92 -8.20
C ILE A 86 -0.78 -16.30 -8.44
N GLU A 87 -0.89 -16.73 -9.69
CA GLU A 87 -1.42 -18.05 -10.04
C GLU A 87 -0.55 -19.20 -9.50
N ASP A 88 0.77 -19.01 -9.48
CA ASP A 88 1.73 -20.02 -9.00
C ASP A 88 1.80 -20.10 -7.46
N THR A 89 1.55 -19.00 -6.75
CA THR A 89 1.90 -18.90 -5.32
C THR A 89 0.72 -18.65 -4.38
N MET A 90 -0.38 -18.08 -4.88
CA MET A 90 -1.53 -17.79 -4.04
C MET A 90 -2.20 -19.10 -3.60
N ALA A 91 -2.42 -19.21 -2.29
CA ALA A 91 -3.10 -20.39 -1.74
C ALA A 91 -4.50 -20.56 -2.35
N LYS A 92 -4.87 -21.79 -2.68
CA LYS A 92 -6.15 -22.12 -3.38
C LYS A 92 -7.41 -21.67 -2.63
N ASN A 93 -7.30 -21.48 -1.32
CA ASN A 93 -8.39 -21.01 -0.46
C ASN A 93 -8.35 -19.51 -0.18
N CYS A 94 -7.42 -18.77 -0.81
CA CYS A 94 -7.37 -17.33 -0.69
C CYS A 94 -8.12 -16.66 -1.84
N GLU A 95 -9.16 -15.93 -1.52
CA GLU A 95 -9.97 -15.18 -2.50
C GLU A 95 -9.46 -13.77 -2.73
N LYS A 96 -8.78 -13.19 -1.75
CA LYS A 96 -8.33 -11.82 -1.73
C LYS A 96 -6.81 -11.73 -1.55
N TRP A 97 -6.18 -10.92 -2.35
CA TRP A 97 -4.75 -10.65 -2.25
C TRP A 97 -4.45 -9.15 -2.27
N SER A 98 -3.35 -8.77 -1.67
CA SER A 98 -3.00 -7.37 -1.50
C SER A 98 -1.54 -7.07 -1.79
N MET A 99 -1.30 -5.83 -2.17
CA MET A 99 0.03 -5.24 -2.29
C MET A 99 0.07 -3.86 -1.64
N LYS A 100 1.16 -3.61 -0.92
CA LYS A 100 1.46 -2.31 -0.36
C LYS A 100 2.55 -1.64 -1.18
N THR A 101 2.26 -0.47 -1.76
CA THR A 101 3.18 0.24 -2.63
C THR A 101 2.97 1.75 -2.56
N GLY A 102 3.93 2.52 -3.07
CA GLY A 102 3.80 3.97 -3.19
C GLY A 102 2.77 4.35 -4.26
N VAL A 103 2.06 5.45 -4.02
CA VAL A 103 1.01 5.93 -4.93
C VAL A 103 1.56 6.32 -6.30
N GLU A 104 2.83 6.66 -6.41
CA GLU A 104 3.54 6.93 -7.67
C GLU A 104 3.47 5.77 -8.67
N TYR A 105 3.24 4.54 -8.23
CA TYR A 105 3.06 3.37 -9.08
C TYR A 105 1.62 3.13 -9.56
N PHE A 106 0.69 4.03 -9.24
CA PHE A 106 -0.74 3.85 -9.55
C PHE A 106 -0.98 3.49 -11.02
N ASN A 107 -0.32 4.20 -11.96
CA ASN A 107 -0.48 3.97 -13.39
C ASN A 107 -0.11 2.54 -13.83
N ALA A 108 0.81 1.87 -13.15
CA ALA A 108 1.14 0.47 -13.41
C ALA A 108 0.03 -0.49 -12.97
N TRP A 109 -0.67 -0.16 -11.89
CA TRP A 109 -1.65 -1.03 -11.26
C TRP A 109 -3.09 -0.79 -11.72
N ARG A 110 -3.42 0.42 -12.24
CA ARG A 110 -4.79 0.81 -12.58
C ARG A 110 -5.47 -0.14 -13.58
N GLY A 111 -4.70 -0.72 -14.51
CA GLY A 111 -5.22 -1.69 -15.49
C GLY A 111 -5.72 -3.02 -14.87
N LEU A 112 -5.37 -3.32 -13.62
CA LEU A 112 -5.89 -4.44 -12.85
C LEU A 112 -7.18 -4.09 -12.09
N ASN A 113 -7.68 -2.86 -12.24
CA ASN A 113 -8.86 -2.35 -11.55
C ASN A 113 -8.83 -2.61 -10.03
N PRO A 114 -7.79 -2.16 -9.29
CA PRO A 114 -7.62 -2.50 -7.89
C PRO A 114 -8.71 -1.92 -6.99
N TYR A 115 -8.93 -2.55 -5.83
CA TYR A 115 -9.55 -1.89 -4.70
C TYR A 115 -8.54 -0.89 -4.14
N ASN A 116 -8.82 0.42 -4.29
CA ASN A 116 -7.90 1.47 -3.88
C ASN A 116 -8.11 1.83 -2.41
N ILE A 117 -7.12 1.52 -1.59
CA ILE A 117 -7.09 1.91 -0.18
C ILE A 117 -5.93 2.89 0.03
N PHE A 118 -6.26 4.12 0.39
CA PHE A 118 -5.30 5.20 0.57
C PHE A 118 -4.96 5.38 2.05
N ILE A 119 -3.70 5.20 2.40
CA ILE A 119 -3.25 5.26 3.79
C ILE A 119 -2.68 6.64 4.07
N LYS A 120 -3.35 7.39 4.94
CA LYS A 120 -2.94 8.71 5.42
C LYS A 120 -2.44 8.66 6.85
N ARG A 121 -1.56 9.58 7.15
CA ARG A 121 -1.10 10.00 8.45
C ARG A 121 -0.77 11.47 8.36
N GLU A 122 -0.77 12.20 9.45
CA GLU A 122 -0.33 13.60 9.47
C GLU A 122 1.04 13.79 8.78
N ALA A 123 1.16 14.70 7.81
CA ALA A 123 2.39 14.91 7.04
C ALA A 123 3.57 15.31 7.93
N SER A 124 3.31 16.15 8.93
CA SER A 124 4.29 16.55 9.95
C SER A 124 4.82 15.35 10.75
N ALA A 125 3.93 14.42 11.14
CA ALA A 125 4.32 13.21 11.86
C ALA A 125 5.14 12.24 11.00
N ILE A 126 4.88 12.19 9.69
CA ILE A 126 5.67 11.44 8.71
C ILE A 126 7.06 12.06 8.60
N ALA A 127 7.13 13.39 8.36
CA ALA A 127 8.37 14.12 8.20
C ALA A 127 9.27 14.01 9.44
N LYS A 128 8.68 14.19 10.62
CA LYS A 128 9.38 13.99 11.90
C LYS A 128 9.95 12.59 12.03
N SER A 129 9.16 11.55 11.71
CA SER A 129 9.62 10.16 11.79
C SER A 129 10.73 9.82 10.79
N ILE A 130 10.79 10.50 9.64
CA ILE A 130 11.85 10.33 8.64
C ILE A 130 13.14 11.01 9.12
N SER A 131 13.05 12.24 9.60
CA SER A 131 14.18 13.02 10.12
C SER A 131 14.79 12.35 11.35
N GLU A 132 14.00 11.97 12.35
CA GLU A 132 14.48 11.29 13.57
C GLU A 132 15.21 9.98 13.28
N LYS A 133 14.84 9.28 12.21
CA LYS A 133 15.51 8.05 11.78
C LYS A 133 16.69 8.27 10.83
N ARG A 134 17.02 9.53 10.55
CA ARG A 134 18.11 9.93 9.63
C ARG A 134 17.96 9.30 8.23
N ILE A 135 16.72 9.15 7.75
CA ILE A 135 16.41 8.63 6.42
C ILE A 135 16.37 9.76 5.39
N GLY A 136 16.07 10.98 5.83
CA GLY A 136 15.98 12.20 5.01
C GLY A 136 15.72 13.41 5.89
N ASP A 137 15.74 14.60 5.28
CA ASP A 137 15.43 15.85 5.98
C ASP A 137 13.90 16.04 6.13
N TYR A 138 13.54 16.89 7.10
CA TYR A 138 12.14 17.13 7.45
C TYR A 138 11.36 17.80 6.31
N GLU A 139 11.90 18.86 5.72
CA GLU A 139 11.20 19.69 4.72
C GLU A 139 10.90 18.86 3.45
N SER A 140 11.90 18.17 2.90
CA SER A 140 11.70 17.29 1.74
C SER A 140 10.69 16.19 2.03
N ALA A 141 10.72 15.60 3.23
CA ALA A 141 9.79 14.56 3.63
C ALA A 141 8.36 15.10 3.79
N PHE A 142 8.20 16.31 4.33
CA PHE A 142 6.91 16.99 4.47
C PHE A 142 6.28 17.31 3.11
N HIS A 143 7.05 17.90 2.21
CA HIS A 143 6.62 18.19 0.84
C HIS A 143 6.23 16.91 0.09
N ALA A 144 7.05 15.86 0.19
CA ALA A 144 6.78 14.59 -0.45
C ALA A 144 5.50 13.92 0.08
N ALA A 145 5.22 14.01 1.38
CA ALA A 145 4.00 13.47 1.96
C ALA A 145 2.76 14.23 1.46
N ASN A 146 2.81 15.57 1.43
CA ASN A 146 1.70 16.40 0.93
C ASN A 146 1.43 16.14 -0.56
N TRP A 147 2.47 16.10 -1.41
CA TRP A 147 2.30 15.77 -2.82
C TRP A 147 1.60 14.43 -3.02
N ARG A 148 2.03 13.38 -2.27
CA ARG A 148 1.39 12.07 -2.35
C ARG A 148 -0.07 12.09 -1.90
N PHE A 149 -0.39 12.88 -0.88
CA PHE A 149 -1.79 13.01 -0.43
C PHE A 149 -2.66 13.74 -1.44
N GLU A 150 -2.15 14.77 -2.11
CA GLU A 150 -2.84 15.44 -3.20
C GLU A 150 -3.06 14.47 -4.38
N TYR A 151 -2.04 13.69 -4.73
CA TYR A 151 -2.16 12.68 -5.77
C TYR A 151 -3.16 11.58 -5.41
N MET A 152 -3.15 11.07 -4.16
CA MET A 152 -4.15 10.12 -3.67
C MET A 152 -5.57 10.70 -3.75
N ASN A 153 -5.75 11.97 -3.39
CA ASN A 153 -7.06 12.64 -3.49
C ASN A 153 -7.55 12.72 -4.95
N ARG A 154 -6.66 13.00 -5.90
CA ARG A 154 -6.98 13.01 -7.33
C ARG A 154 -7.40 11.62 -7.81
N ILE A 155 -6.59 10.60 -7.51
CA ILE A 155 -6.91 9.22 -7.87
C ILE A 155 -8.26 8.79 -7.26
N GLN A 156 -8.51 9.10 -6.01
CA GLN A 156 -9.76 8.75 -5.34
C GLN A 156 -10.98 9.38 -6.02
N LYS A 157 -10.87 10.63 -6.48
CA LYS A 157 -11.94 11.31 -7.21
C LYS A 157 -12.21 10.68 -8.59
N GLU A 158 -11.16 10.24 -9.28
CA GLU A 158 -11.25 9.72 -10.66
C GLU A 158 -11.54 8.22 -10.70
N HIS A 159 -11.04 7.46 -9.74
CA HIS A 159 -11.05 5.99 -9.76
C HIS A 159 -11.72 5.34 -8.55
N GLY A 160 -12.22 6.14 -7.63
CA GLY A 160 -12.81 5.65 -6.39
C GLY A 160 -11.77 5.13 -5.40
N GLY A 161 -12.24 4.71 -4.24
CA GLY A 161 -11.43 4.16 -3.16
C GLY A 161 -11.73 4.77 -1.81
N VAL A 162 -11.11 4.24 -0.77
CA VAL A 162 -11.36 4.60 0.62
C VAL A 162 -10.06 5.08 1.27
N PHE A 163 -10.17 6.15 2.07
CA PHE A 163 -9.07 6.62 2.90
C PHE A 163 -9.08 5.98 4.29
N ILE A 164 -7.91 5.57 4.75
CA ILE A 164 -7.67 5.15 6.13
C ILE A 164 -6.68 6.12 6.75
N ASN A 165 -7.12 6.83 7.79
CA ASN A 165 -6.22 7.62 8.63
C ASN A 165 -5.68 6.74 9.76
N THR A 166 -4.38 6.53 9.79
CA THR A 166 -3.76 5.64 10.78
C THR A 166 -3.67 6.23 12.18
N ASP A 167 -3.79 7.53 12.34
CA ASP A 167 -3.88 8.16 13.65
C ASP A 167 -5.26 7.92 14.29
N ASP A 168 -6.34 7.85 13.49
CA ASP A 168 -7.67 7.47 13.96
C ASP A 168 -7.67 6.05 14.56
N ILE A 169 -7.01 5.09 13.88
CA ILE A 169 -6.89 3.71 14.37
C ILE A 169 -6.22 3.67 15.75
N ILE A 170 -5.13 4.42 15.93
CA ILE A 170 -4.41 4.46 17.21
C ILE A 170 -5.26 5.09 18.31
N ASN A 171 -6.17 6.01 17.96
CA ASN A 171 -7.09 6.66 18.87
C ASN A 171 -8.41 5.88 19.08
N GLY A 172 -8.51 4.64 18.56
CA GLY A 172 -9.68 3.77 18.74
C GLY A 172 -10.84 4.06 17.79
N ASN A 173 -10.64 4.91 16.77
CA ASN A 173 -11.63 5.14 15.73
C ASN A 173 -11.34 4.23 14.52
N TYR A 174 -12.16 3.20 14.33
CA TYR A 174 -11.99 2.20 13.28
C TYR A 174 -12.90 2.41 12.07
N GLN A 175 -13.58 3.55 11.97
CA GLN A 175 -14.56 3.80 10.89
C GLN A 175 -13.94 3.64 9.50
N GLY A 176 -12.74 4.22 9.25
CA GLY A 176 -12.06 4.09 7.96
C GLY A 176 -11.66 2.65 7.62
N ILE A 177 -11.36 1.82 8.63
CA ILE A 177 -11.10 0.38 8.43
C ILE A 177 -12.39 -0.35 8.05
N ARG A 178 -13.51 -0.06 8.72
CA ARG A 178 -14.82 -0.66 8.44
C ARG A 178 -15.25 -0.35 7.01
N GLU A 179 -15.18 0.90 6.60
CA GLU A 179 -15.48 1.33 5.23
C GLU A 179 -14.58 0.66 4.19
N ALA A 180 -13.29 0.52 4.49
CA ALA A 180 -12.34 -0.15 3.60
C ALA A 180 -12.62 -1.66 3.46
N MET A 181 -12.99 -2.34 4.55
CA MET A 181 -13.38 -3.74 4.52
C MET A 181 -14.65 -3.95 3.70
N GLU A 182 -15.68 -3.14 3.94
CA GLU A 182 -16.93 -3.15 3.17
C GLU A 182 -16.67 -2.90 1.67
N TYR A 183 -15.88 -1.88 1.34
CA TYR A 183 -15.48 -1.56 -0.04
C TYR A 183 -14.76 -2.74 -0.73
N CYS A 184 -13.97 -3.50 0.01
CA CYS A 184 -13.28 -4.68 -0.50
C CYS A 184 -14.15 -5.96 -0.46
N GLY A 185 -15.38 -5.92 0.07
CA GLY A 185 -16.22 -7.10 0.29
C GLY A 185 -15.57 -8.08 1.28
N ILE A 186 -15.07 -7.56 2.40
CA ILE A 186 -14.47 -8.32 3.50
C ILE A 186 -15.32 -8.10 4.75
N ASP A 187 -15.69 -9.17 5.43
CA ASP A 187 -16.43 -9.08 6.68
C ASP A 187 -15.59 -8.44 7.78
N TYR A 188 -16.12 -7.36 8.36
CA TYR A 188 -15.43 -6.62 9.41
C TYR A 188 -15.49 -7.36 10.75
N ASN A 189 -14.34 -7.49 11.41
CA ASN A 189 -14.21 -8.07 12.73
C ASN A 189 -13.35 -7.16 13.63
N GLU A 190 -13.98 -6.52 14.62
CA GLU A 190 -13.33 -5.58 15.52
C GLU A 190 -12.21 -6.23 16.34
N ARG A 191 -12.41 -7.47 16.82
CA ARG A 191 -11.37 -8.19 17.58
C ARG A 191 -10.11 -8.44 16.72
N ALA A 192 -10.28 -8.68 15.41
CA ALA A 192 -9.16 -8.84 14.48
C ALA A 192 -8.40 -7.51 14.30
N VAL A 193 -9.10 -6.36 14.34
CA VAL A 193 -8.48 -5.03 14.33
C VAL A 193 -7.70 -4.77 15.62
N GLU A 194 -8.33 -4.97 16.78
CA GLU A 194 -7.70 -4.78 18.09
C GLU A 194 -6.47 -5.64 18.27
N SER A 195 -6.51 -6.92 17.86
CA SER A 195 -5.36 -7.82 17.91
C SER A 195 -4.19 -7.40 17.01
N ALA A 196 -4.45 -6.58 15.99
CA ALA A 196 -3.38 -6.02 15.17
C ALA A 196 -2.69 -4.83 15.86
N ILE A 197 -3.40 -4.08 16.71
CA ILE A 197 -2.89 -2.89 17.41
C ILE A 197 -2.11 -3.30 18.66
N THR A 198 -2.59 -4.30 19.38
CA THR A 198 -1.92 -4.83 20.57
C THR A 198 -0.61 -5.51 20.16
N ARG A 199 0.50 -5.11 20.76
CA ARG A 199 1.85 -5.65 20.49
C ARG A 199 2.13 -6.85 21.36
#